data_eea3deec8841ea3c53e2c79861038c00
#
_entry.id   eea3deec8841ea3c53e2c79861038c00
#
_cell.length_a   1.000
_cell.length_b   1.000
_cell.length_c   1.000
_cell.angle_alpha   90.00
_cell.angle_beta   90.00
_cell.angle_gamma   90.00
#
_symmetry.space_group_name_H-M   'P 1'
#
loop_
_entity.id
_entity.type
_entity.pdbx_description
1 polymer ?
#
loop_
_entity_poly.entity_id
_entity_poly.type
_entity_poly.pdbx_seq_one_letter_code
_entity_poly.pdbx_strand_id
1 'polypeptide(L)'
;MTELAWISSAISAARPQAMGALLRYFRDLDTAEEAFQDACLRALKNWPQNGPPRDPAAWLIFVGRNSGIDAVRKRAKQAPMPEEDQISDLEDAESDIAERLDGAHYRDDILRLLFICCHPDLPATQQIAVALRIVSGLTVKQIARAFLVGESAMEQRITRAKARIADAGVPFETPGAVERSERLAAVAAMVYLIFNEGYSTNSGEAPARAPLCEEAIRLARLLLRLFQTEPEIMGLTALLLLQHARAPARFDEDGEIVLLEDQDRGLWSRKMIDEGLALVDKALRHRKPGPYQVQAAIAALHARAEKAEDTDWVEIDLLYGLLEQMQPSPVITLNRAVAVSKIRDPEAALAMIEPLEERLSGYFHFFGLKGGLLMQLDRGEEARVAFDRAIALANTAAEAAHIRMHIDRLMKDGAVRVPAKKAN
;
A
#
# COMPACT_ATOMS: atom_id res chain seq x y z
N MET A 1 -7.63 -27.46 5.53
CA MET A 1 -8.20 -26.09 5.56
C MET A 1 -9.59 -26.22 6.14
N THR A 2 -9.88 -25.47 7.19
CA THR A 2 -11.16 -25.53 7.90
C THR A 2 -12.30 -25.20 6.93
N GLU A 3 -13.42 -25.92 7.05
CA GLU A 3 -14.63 -25.80 6.22
C GLU A 3 -15.15 -24.36 6.04
N LEU A 4 -14.78 -23.45 6.93
CA LEU A 4 -15.15 -22.03 6.93
C LEU A 4 -14.16 -21.09 6.18
N ALA A 5 -12.94 -21.54 5.85
CA ALA A 5 -11.93 -20.69 5.23
C ALA A 5 -12.32 -20.24 3.82
N TRP A 6 -12.98 -21.11 3.04
CA TRP A 6 -13.44 -20.78 1.70
C TRP A 6 -14.55 -19.71 1.73
N ILE A 7 -15.45 -19.75 2.73
CA ILE A 7 -16.54 -18.75 2.89
C ILE A 7 -15.93 -17.37 3.14
N SER A 8 -14.97 -17.28 4.07
CA SER A 8 -14.26 -16.03 4.37
C SER A 8 -13.57 -15.47 3.12
N SER A 9 -12.91 -16.34 2.35
CA SER A 9 -12.26 -15.96 1.08
C SER A 9 -13.27 -15.46 0.04
N ALA A 10 -14.40 -16.16 -0.13
CA ALA A 10 -15.46 -15.77 -1.07
C ALA A 10 -16.10 -14.42 -0.68
N ILE A 11 -16.42 -14.22 0.60
CA ILE A 11 -16.96 -12.95 1.12
C ILE A 11 -15.94 -11.81 0.90
N SER A 12 -14.67 -12.02 1.22
CA SER A 12 -13.63 -11.00 1.04
C SER A 12 -13.43 -10.62 -0.42
N ALA A 13 -13.48 -11.60 -1.32
CA ALA A 13 -13.37 -11.35 -2.76
C ALA A 13 -14.57 -10.57 -3.32
N ALA A 14 -15.79 -10.89 -2.84
CA ALA A 14 -17.04 -10.28 -3.28
C ALA A 14 -17.30 -8.90 -2.64
N ARG A 15 -16.66 -8.60 -1.49
CA ARG A 15 -16.95 -7.40 -0.68
C ARG A 15 -16.91 -6.08 -1.45
N PRO A 16 -15.86 -5.75 -2.25
CA PRO A 16 -15.81 -4.46 -2.93
C PRO A 16 -17.00 -4.24 -3.86
N GLN A 17 -17.41 -5.29 -4.56
CA GLN A 17 -18.56 -5.26 -5.47
C GLN A 17 -19.88 -5.14 -4.70
N ALA A 18 -20.07 -5.96 -3.69
CA ALA A 18 -21.30 -5.96 -2.91
C ALA A 18 -21.46 -4.64 -2.15
N MET A 19 -20.42 -4.13 -1.51
CA MET A 19 -20.46 -2.84 -0.84
C MET A 19 -20.73 -1.67 -1.79
N GLY A 20 -20.10 -1.67 -2.99
CA GLY A 20 -20.34 -0.64 -4.00
C GLY A 20 -21.78 -0.62 -4.49
N ALA A 21 -22.36 -1.80 -4.77
CA ALA A 21 -23.75 -1.92 -5.20
C ALA A 21 -24.76 -1.53 -4.10
N LEU A 22 -24.53 -1.96 -2.85
CA LEU A 22 -25.36 -1.59 -1.71
C LEU A 22 -25.30 -0.09 -1.42
N LEU A 23 -24.12 0.51 -1.50
CA LEU A 23 -23.93 1.95 -1.33
C LEU A 23 -24.65 2.74 -2.43
N ARG A 24 -24.60 2.29 -3.70
CA ARG A 24 -25.39 2.90 -4.78
C ARG A 24 -26.89 2.86 -4.49
N TYR A 25 -27.37 1.76 -3.89
CA TYR A 25 -28.78 1.56 -3.60
C TYR A 25 -29.26 2.41 -2.41
N PHE A 26 -28.54 2.36 -1.27
CA PHE A 26 -28.94 3.03 -0.04
C PHE A 26 -28.52 4.50 0.02
N ARG A 27 -27.49 4.90 -0.73
CA ARG A 27 -26.86 6.23 -0.70
C ARG A 27 -26.39 6.67 0.69
N ASP A 28 -26.21 5.70 1.57
CA ASP A 28 -25.71 5.87 2.93
C ASP A 28 -24.74 4.75 3.28
N LEU A 29 -23.54 5.13 3.75
CA LEU A 29 -22.45 4.19 3.95
C LEU A 29 -22.70 3.26 5.13
N ASP A 30 -23.31 3.77 6.20
CA ASP A 30 -23.59 2.98 7.39
C ASP A 30 -24.70 1.96 7.12
N THR A 31 -25.76 2.37 6.44
CA THR A 31 -26.84 1.45 6.00
C THR A 31 -26.31 0.38 5.05
N ALA A 32 -25.43 0.73 4.12
CA ALA A 32 -24.81 -0.24 3.20
C ALA A 32 -23.90 -1.24 3.96
N GLU A 33 -23.13 -0.78 4.95
CA GLU A 33 -22.30 -1.65 5.77
C GLU A 33 -23.13 -2.60 6.65
N GLU A 34 -24.18 -2.11 7.30
CA GLU A 34 -25.13 -2.94 8.07
C GLU A 34 -25.76 -4.02 7.19
N ALA A 35 -26.28 -3.64 6.02
CA ALA A 35 -26.91 -4.55 5.07
C ALA A 35 -25.91 -5.63 4.59
N PHE A 36 -24.67 -5.25 4.32
CA PHE A 36 -23.62 -6.20 3.95
C PHE A 36 -23.26 -7.14 5.10
N GLN A 37 -23.17 -6.64 6.34
CA GLN A 37 -22.89 -7.48 7.51
C GLN A 37 -24.00 -8.51 7.76
N ASP A 38 -25.28 -8.11 7.61
CA ASP A 38 -26.41 -9.03 7.70
C ASP A 38 -26.34 -10.12 6.62
N ALA A 39 -26.00 -9.74 5.38
CA ALA A 39 -25.78 -10.70 4.31
C ALA A 39 -24.64 -11.70 4.63
N CYS A 40 -23.54 -11.22 5.20
CA CYS A 40 -22.43 -12.07 5.65
C CYS A 40 -22.85 -13.06 6.75
N LEU A 41 -23.66 -12.61 7.73
CA LEU A 41 -24.17 -13.47 8.78
C LEU A 41 -25.07 -14.58 8.22
N ARG A 42 -25.90 -14.27 7.22
CA ARG A 42 -26.73 -15.27 6.52
C ARG A 42 -25.88 -16.20 5.66
N ALA A 43 -24.84 -15.70 4.99
CA ALA A 43 -23.89 -16.52 4.25
C ALA A 43 -23.19 -17.55 5.15
N LEU A 44 -22.73 -17.13 6.33
CA LEU A 44 -22.10 -18.01 7.32
C LEU A 44 -23.05 -19.10 7.86
N LYS A 45 -24.37 -18.86 7.85
CA LYS A 45 -25.37 -19.86 8.23
C LYS A 45 -25.73 -20.81 7.08
N ASN A 46 -25.90 -20.28 5.87
CA ASN A 46 -26.49 -21.02 4.75
C ASN A 46 -25.44 -21.71 3.87
N TRP A 47 -24.30 -21.09 3.58
CA TRP A 47 -23.30 -21.64 2.67
C TRP A 47 -22.63 -22.93 3.16
N PRO A 48 -22.40 -23.17 4.47
CA PRO A 48 -21.91 -24.46 4.94
C PRO A 48 -22.82 -25.65 4.59
N GLN A 49 -24.13 -25.41 4.51
CA GLN A 49 -25.13 -26.45 4.26
C GLN A 49 -25.45 -26.63 2.78
N ASN A 50 -25.52 -25.50 2.02
CA ASN A 50 -26.00 -25.47 0.64
C ASN A 50 -24.87 -25.35 -0.40
N GLY A 51 -23.62 -25.20 0.06
CA GLY A 51 -22.46 -24.92 -0.81
C GLY A 51 -22.36 -23.45 -1.22
N PRO A 52 -21.31 -23.09 -1.99
CA PRO A 52 -21.14 -21.72 -2.49
C PRO A 52 -22.22 -21.40 -3.54
N PRO A 53 -22.80 -20.20 -3.51
CA PRO A 53 -23.66 -19.74 -4.58
C PRO A 53 -22.86 -19.60 -5.88
N ARG A 54 -23.54 -19.65 -7.02
CA ARG A 54 -22.91 -19.49 -8.34
C ARG A 54 -22.16 -18.15 -8.47
N ASP A 55 -22.74 -17.09 -7.93
CA ASP A 55 -22.15 -15.77 -7.82
C ASP A 55 -22.27 -15.23 -6.38
N PRO A 56 -21.21 -15.35 -5.56
CA PRO A 56 -21.22 -14.83 -4.19
C PRO A 56 -21.52 -13.33 -4.07
N ALA A 57 -21.11 -12.53 -5.04
CA ALA A 57 -21.34 -11.09 -5.00
C ALA A 57 -22.82 -10.76 -5.27
N ALA A 58 -23.43 -11.36 -6.28
CA ALA A 58 -24.84 -11.20 -6.58
C ALA A 58 -25.72 -11.66 -5.39
N TRP A 59 -25.38 -12.79 -4.77
CA TRP A 59 -26.07 -13.30 -3.59
C TRP A 59 -26.00 -12.30 -2.41
N LEU A 60 -24.80 -11.80 -2.10
CA LEU A 60 -24.59 -10.82 -1.00
C LEU A 60 -25.33 -9.51 -1.26
N ILE A 61 -25.37 -9.04 -2.50
CA ILE A 61 -26.12 -7.83 -2.89
C ILE A 61 -27.62 -8.04 -2.69
N PHE A 62 -28.16 -9.14 -3.17
CA PHE A 62 -29.59 -9.45 -3.06
C PHE A 62 -30.04 -9.56 -1.60
N VAL A 63 -29.35 -10.38 -0.82
CA VAL A 63 -29.66 -10.59 0.59
C VAL A 63 -29.49 -9.30 1.41
N GLY A 64 -28.38 -8.56 1.19
CA GLY A 64 -28.12 -7.32 1.87
C GLY A 64 -29.14 -6.23 1.54
N ARG A 65 -29.56 -6.12 0.25
CA ARG A 65 -30.60 -5.19 -0.15
C ARG A 65 -31.93 -5.48 0.55
N ASN A 66 -32.36 -6.73 0.58
CA ASN A 66 -33.63 -7.11 1.22
C ASN A 66 -33.59 -6.86 2.73
N SER A 67 -32.49 -7.26 3.39
CA SER A 67 -32.26 -7.02 4.82
C SER A 67 -32.26 -5.53 5.16
N GLY A 68 -31.55 -4.69 4.37
CA GLY A 68 -31.49 -3.26 4.56
C GLY A 68 -32.84 -2.57 4.35
N ILE A 69 -33.65 -3.00 3.36
CA ILE A 69 -35.02 -2.48 3.18
C ILE A 69 -35.88 -2.77 4.41
N ASP A 70 -35.79 -3.97 4.95
CA ASP A 70 -36.56 -4.37 6.14
C ASP A 70 -36.10 -3.58 7.38
N ALA A 71 -34.80 -3.33 7.53
CA ALA A 71 -34.27 -2.51 8.61
C ALA A 71 -34.74 -1.03 8.51
N VAL A 72 -34.73 -0.45 7.32
CA VAL A 72 -35.25 0.92 7.07
C VAL A 72 -36.76 0.98 7.32
N ARG A 73 -37.53 -0.03 6.85
CA ARG A 73 -38.97 -0.11 7.11
C ARG A 73 -39.29 -0.26 8.59
N LYS A 74 -38.50 -1.05 9.33
CA LYS A 74 -38.68 -1.19 10.80
C LYS A 74 -38.39 0.10 11.54
N ARG A 75 -37.30 0.80 11.20
CA ARG A 75 -36.98 2.12 11.75
C ARG A 75 -38.13 3.14 11.48
N ALA A 76 -38.78 3.05 10.31
CA ALA A 76 -39.86 3.93 9.92
C ALA A 76 -41.24 3.56 10.57
N LYS A 77 -41.48 2.30 10.99
CA LYS A 77 -42.80 1.82 11.38
C LYS A 77 -42.95 1.20 12.78
N GLN A 78 -41.86 0.98 13.53
CA GLN A 78 -41.90 0.28 14.84
C GLN A 78 -42.77 -1.00 14.87
N ALA A 79 -42.79 -1.81 13.83
CA ALA A 79 -43.66 -2.98 13.68
C ALA A 79 -42.85 -4.32 13.59
N PRO A 80 -43.46 -5.47 14.04
CA PRO A 80 -42.75 -6.75 14.20
C PRO A 80 -42.44 -7.48 12.90
N MET A 81 -41.44 -8.41 12.97
CA MET A 81 -40.83 -9.15 11.84
C MET A 81 -41.76 -10.19 11.22
N PRO A 82 -41.70 -10.43 9.89
CA PRO A 82 -42.21 -11.64 9.24
C PRO A 82 -41.24 -12.83 9.34
N GLU A 83 -41.74 -14.03 9.30
CA GLU A 83 -41.04 -15.31 9.46
C GLU A 83 -40.13 -15.68 8.28
N GLU A 84 -39.11 -16.52 8.54
CA GLU A 84 -37.97 -16.88 7.66
C GLU A 84 -38.33 -17.72 6.40
N ASP A 85 -39.55 -18.16 6.21
CA ASP A 85 -39.93 -19.19 5.22
C ASP A 85 -40.12 -18.71 3.77
N GLN A 86 -39.87 -17.43 3.43
CA GLN A 86 -40.09 -16.93 2.06
C GLN A 86 -38.79 -16.75 1.25
N ILE A 87 -37.70 -17.45 1.59
CA ILE A 87 -36.41 -17.32 0.92
C ILE A 87 -36.21 -18.35 -0.21
N SER A 88 -37.18 -19.19 -0.53
CA SER A 88 -37.06 -20.30 -1.48
C SER A 88 -37.03 -19.92 -2.98
N ASP A 89 -37.36 -18.66 -3.33
CA ASP A 89 -37.32 -18.22 -4.75
C ASP A 89 -36.02 -17.50 -5.13
N LEU A 90 -34.92 -17.84 -4.45
CA LEU A 90 -33.62 -17.14 -4.59
C LEU A 90 -32.87 -17.46 -5.89
N GLU A 91 -33.05 -18.68 -6.46
CA GLU A 91 -32.28 -19.12 -7.64
C GLU A 91 -32.64 -18.33 -8.92
N ASP A 92 -33.92 -18.00 -9.11
CA ASP A 92 -34.37 -17.20 -10.27
C ASP A 92 -34.00 -15.73 -10.16
N ALA A 93 -34.00 -15.18 -8.93
CA ALA A 93 -33.62 -13.79 -8.69
C ALA A 93 -32.11 -13.54 -8.79
N GLU A 94 -31.27 -14.55 -8.53
CA GLU A 94 -29.81 -14.48 -8.73
C GLU A 94 -29.46 -14.30 -10.22
N SER A 95 -30.17 -14.99 -11.11
CA SER A 95 -29.94 -14.92 -12.56
C SER A 95 -30.23 -13.53 -13.11
N ASP A 96 -31.35 -12.93 -12.71
CA ASP A 96 -31.78 -11.60 -13.15
C ASP A 96 -30.87 -10.47 -12.63
N ILE A 97 -30.29 -10.64 -11.44
CA ILE A 97 -29.34 -9.66 -10.85
C ILE A 97 -27.96 -9.83 -11.48
N ALA A 98 -27.52 -11.07 -11.76
CA ALA A 98 -26.25 -11.34 -12.43
C ALA A 98 -26.23 -10.76 -13.87
N GLU A 99 -27.34 -10.86 -14.62
CA GLU A 99 -27.49 -10.24 -15.93
C GLU A 99 -27.52 -8.70 -15.89
N ARG A 100 -28.06 -8.11 -14.81
CA ARG A 100 -28.12 -6.65 -14.61
C ARG A 100 -26.83 -6.07 -14.02
N LEU A 101 -25.94 -6.89 -13.46
CA LEU A 101 -24.59 -6.53 -13.03
C LEU A 101 -23.64 -6.56 -14.23
N ASP A 102 -24.04 -5.91 -15.35
CA ASP A 102 -23.19 -5.74 -16.50
C ASP A 102 -21.85 -5.11 -16.07
N GLY A 103 -20.75 -5.63 -16.63
CA GLY A 103 -19.39 -5.30 -16.17
C GLY A 103 -19.03 -3.81 -16.12
N ALA A 104 -19.81 -2.95 -16.77
CA ALA A 104 -19.68 -1.49 -16.71
C ALA A 104 -20.15 -0.93 -15.36
N HIS A 105 -21.32 -1.33 -14.86
CA HIS A 105 -21.86 -0.85 -13.58
C HIS A 105 -21.01 -1.30 -12.39
N TYR A 106 -20.43 -2.49 -12.46
CA TYR A 106 -19.52 -3.03 -11.46
C TYR A 106 -18.26 -2.19 -11.28
N ARG A 107 -17.63 -1.78 -12.38
CA ARG A 107 -16.45 -0.92 -12.35
C ARG A 107 -16.76 0.44 -11.70
N ASP A 108 -17.87 1.03 -12.09
CA ASP A 108 -18.30 2.32 -11.60
C ASP A 108 -18.66 2.28 -10.10
N ASP A 109 -19.28 1.20 -9.62
CA ASP A 109 -19.63 1.04 -8.20
C ASP A 109 -18.39 0.90 -7.31
N ILE A 110 -17.41 0.09 -7.70
CA ILE A 110 -16.16 -0.04 -6.93
C ILE A 110 -15.37 1.27 -6.96
N LEU A 111 -15.30 1.93 -8.12
CA LEU A 111 -14.66 3.23 -8.24
C LEU A 111 -15.30 4.25 -7.33
N ARG A 112 -16.62 4.34 -7.34
CA ARG A 112 -17.37 5.24 -6.47
C ARG A 112 -17.06 4.99 -5.00
N LEU A 113 -17.03 3.71 -4.60
CA LEU A 113 -16.68 3.33 -3.23
C LEU A 113 -15.26 3.78 -2.86
N LEU A 114 -14.28 3.55 -3.74
CA LEU A 114 -12.90 3.97 -3.55
C LEU A 114 -12.77 5.50 -3.53
N PHE A 115 -13.48 6.21 -4.41
CA PHE A 115 -13.46 7.67 -4.47
C PHE A 115 -14.05 8.32 -3.22
N ILE A 116 -15.08 7.71 -2.64
CA ILE A 116 -15.64 8.14 -1.37
C ILE A 116 -14.61 7.99 -0.25
N CYS A 117 -13.88 6.86 -0.21
CA CYS A 117 -12.81 6.64 0.76
C CYS A 117 -11.63 7.62 0.59
N CYS A 118 -11.39 8.12 -0.63
CA CYS A 118 -10.31 9.06 -0.95
C CYS A 118 -10.80 10.53 -1.02
N HIS A 119 -11.88 10.87 -0.31
CA HIS A 119 -12.41 12.24 -0.34
C HIS A 119 -11.32 13.26 0.08
N PRO A 120 -11.15 14.37 -0.67
CA PRO A 120 -10.07 15.34 -0.41
C PRO A 120 -10.13 16.00 0.97
N ASP A 121 -11.32 16.13 1.56
CA ASP A 121 -11.51 16.67 2.91
C ASP A 121 -11.04 15.71 4.03
N LEU A 122 -10.71 14.46 3.68
CA LEU A 122 -10.17 13.50 4.63
C LEU A 122 -8.65 13.57 4.67
N PRO A 123 -8.01 13.70 5.85
CA PRO A 123 -6.58 13.44 6.00
C PRO A 123 -6.21 12.04 5.51
N ALA A 124 -5.00 11.87 4.97
CA ALA A 124 -4.51 10.60 4.41
C ALA A 124 -4.72 9.40 5.35
N THR A 125 -4.44 9.57 6.65
CA THR A 125 -4.64 8.52 7.66
C THR A 125 -6.10 8.11 7.85
N GLN A 126 -7.05 9.03 7.61
CA GLN A 126 -8.48 8.72 7.64
C GLN A 126 -8.93 8.04 6.35
N GLN A 127 -8.43 8.48 5.19
CA GLN A 127 -8.66 7.83 3.90
C GLN A 127 -8.25 6.36 3.95
N ILE A 128 -7.03 6.09 4.42
CA ILE A 128 -6.50 4.73 4.58
C ILE A 128 -7.38 3.90 5.53
N ALA A 129 -7.71 4.44 6.72
CA ALA A 129 -8.49 3.71 7.70
C ALA A 129 -9.90 3.34 7.20
N VAL A 130 -10.57 4.27 6.51
CA VAL A 130 -11.90 4.03 5.91
C VAL A 130 -11.79 3.02 4.75
N ALA A 131 -10.80 3.17 3.86
CA ALA A 131 -10.62 2.23 2.75
C ALA A 131 -10.36 0.79 3.24
N LEU A 132 -9.49 0.62 4.23
CA LEU A 132 -9.23 -0.69 4.84
C LEU A 132 -10.48 -1.27 5.52
N ARG A 133 -11.30 -0.43 6.17
CA ARG A 133 -12.54 -0.86 6.82
C ARG A 133 -13.60 -1.26 5.80
N ILE A 134 -13.87 -0.41 4.82
CA ILE A 134 -15.02 -0.53 3.92
C ILE A 134 -14.70 -1.43 2.73
N VAL A 135 -13.57 -1.20 2.05
CA VAL A 135 -13.20 -1.93 0.83
C VAL A 135 -12.55 -3.27 1.15
N SER A 136 -11.64 -3.29 2.12
CA SER A 136 -10.87 -4.48 2.49
C SER A 136 -11.55 -5.34 3.56
N GLY A 137 -12.46 -4.76 4.34
CA GLY A 137 -13.19 -5.47 5.38
C GLY A 137 -12.40 -5.79 6.64
N LEU A 138 -11.25 -5.11 6.85
CA LEU A 138 -10.51 -5.27 8.09
C LEU A 138 -11.33 -4.79 9.29
N THR A 139 -11.19 -5.50 10.40
CA THR A 139 -11.79 -5.07 11.68
C THR A 139 -11.06 -3.84 12.22
N VAL A 140 -11.76 -3.04 13.04
CA VAL A 140 -11.14 -1.89 13.73
C VAL A 140 -9.90 -2.32 14.50
N LYS A 141 -9.96 -3.47 15.16
CA LYS A 141 -8.82 -4.06 15.89
C LYS A 141 -7.61 -4.36 14.99
N GLN A 142 -7.85 -4.92 13.80
CA GLN A 142 -6.76 -5.20 12.83
C GLN A 142 -6.14 -3.90 12.32
N ILE A 143 -6.97 -2.90 12.00
CA ILE A 143 -6.50 -1.59 11.53
C ILE A 143 -5.75 -0.87 12.66
N ALA A 144 -6.29 -0.83 13.88
CA ALA A 144 -5.66 -0.22 15.06
C ALA A 144 -4.28 -0.83 15.33
N ARG A 145 -4.18 -2.16 15.28
CA ARG A 145 -2.91 -2.89 15.44
C ARG A 145 -1.91 -2.53 14.34
N ALA A 146 -2.37 -2.44 13.10
CA ALA A 146 -1.51 -2.09 11.97
C ALA A 146 -0.95 -0.66 12.06
N PHE A 147 -1.70 0.26 12.65
CA PHE A 147 -1.28 1.65 12.87
C PHE A 147 -0.67 1.92 14.24
N LEU A 148 -0.47 0.87 15.06
CA LEU A 148 0.07 0.98 16.41
C LEU A 148 -0.66 2.00 17.29
N VAL A 149 -1.99 2.07 17.16
CA VAL A 149 -2.86 2.93 17.97
C VAL A 149 -3.88 2.12 18.73
N GLY A 150 -4.47 2.70 19.76
CA GLY A 150 -5.54 2.07 20.53
C GLY A 150 -6.80 1.84 19.67
N GLU A 151 -7.52 0.75 19.92
CA GLU A 151 -8.73 0.36 19.17
C GLU A 151 -9.80 1.46 19.22
N SER A 152 -10.03 2.05 20.41
CA SER A 152 -10.99 3.17 20.57
C SER A 152 -10.59 4.41 19.77
N ALA A 153 -9.29 4.75 19.70
CA ALA A 153 -8.82 5.87 18.89
C ALA A 153 -9.02 5.63 17.39
N MET A 154 -8.81 4.40 16.93
CA MET A 154 -9.05 4.03 15.53
C MET A 154 -10.56 4.04 15.21
N GLU A 155 -11.40 3.53 16.09
CA GLU A 155 -12.85 3.57 15.95
C GLU A 155 -13.38 5.02 15.82
N GLN A 156 -12.93 5.91 16.70
CA GLN A 156 -13.28 7.34 16.61
C GLN A 156 -12.79 7.98 15.31
N ARG A 157 -11.60 7.59 14.82
CA ARG A 157 -11.04 8.07 13.55
C ARG A 157 -11.92 7.67 12.37
N ILE A 158 -12.33 6.41 12.31
CA ILE A 158 -13.22 5.88 11.26
C ILE A 158 -14.60 6.54 11.34
N THR A 159 -15.18 6.66 12.53
CA THR A 159 -16.48 7.29 12.74
C THR A 159 -16.48 8.76 12.29
N ARG A 160 -15.46 9.54 12.65
CA ARG A 160 -15.32 10.93 12.20
C ARG A 160 -15.14 11.03 10.68
N ALA A 161 -14.40 10.11 10.08
CA ALA A 161 -14.23 10.09 8.63
C ALA A 161 -15.55 9.79 7.91
N LYS A 162 -16.32 8.81 8.39
CA LYS A 162 -17.66 8.51 7.85
C LYS A 162 -18.63 9.69 7.99
N ALA A 163 -18.65 10.36 9.15
CA ALA A 163 -19.46 11.55 9.35
C ALA A 163 -19.11 12.66 8.34
N ARG A 164 -17.82 12.93 8.12
CA ARG A 164 -17.37 13.91 7.10
C ARG A 164 -17.80 13.53 5.69
N ILE A 165 -17.73 12.24 5.33
CA ILE A 165 -18.19 11.73 4.03
C ILE A 165 -19.70 11.99 3.88
N ALA A 166 -20.48 11.72 4.91
CA ALA A 166 -21.94 11.96 4.91
C ALA A 166 -22.27 13.44 4.78
N ASP A 167 -21.58 14.31 5.54
CA ASP A 167 -21.78 15.76 5.53
C ASP A 167 -21.36 16.41 4.21
N ALA A 168 -20.34 15.87 3.54
CA ALA A 168 -19.84 16.39 2.27
C ALA A 168 -20.83 16.21 1.10
N GLY A 169 -21.89 15.41 1.28
CA GLY A 169 -22.92 15.20 0.25
C GLY A 169 -22.35 14.71 -1.08
N VAL A 170 -21.36 13.80 -1.04
CA VAL A 170 -20.63 13.33 -2.23
C VAL A 170 -21.63 12.88 -3.29
N PRO A 171 -21.60 13.47 -4.51
CA PRO A 171 -22.50 13.06 -5.56
C PRO A 171 -22.30 11.58 -5.90
N PHE A 172 -23.39 10.82 -5.84
CA PHE A 172 -23.40 9.42 -6.26
C PHE A 172 -23.43 9.25 -7.80
N GLU A 173 -23.14 10.33 -8.52
CA GLU A 173 -23.10 10.35 -9.98
C GLU A 173 -21.77 9.82 -10.51
N THR A 174 -21.79 9.26 -11.72
CA THR A 174 -20.59 8.77 -12.38
C THR A 174 -19.74 9.95 -12.82
N PRO A 175 -18.47 10.07 -12.37
CA PRO A 175 -17.62 11.21 -12.71
C PRO A 175 -17.30 11.24 -14.21
N GLY A 176 -17.14 12.45 -14.76
CA GLY A 176 -16.66 12.66 -16.13
C GLY A 176 -15.24 12.12 -16.34
N ALA A 177 -14.78 12.01 -17.59
CA ALA A 177 -13.49 11.38 -17.91
C ALA A 177 -12.28 12.06 -17.24
N VAL A 178 -12.25 13.39 -17.16
CA VAL A 178 -11.17 14.15 -16.47
C VAL A 178 -11.21 13.91 -14.97
N GLU A 179 -12.36 14.06 -14.35
CA GLU A 179 -12.58 13.82 -12.93
C GLU A 179 -12.26 12.36 -12.55
N ARG A 180 -12.57 11.40 -13.41
CA ARG A 180 -12.22 9.99 -13.23
C ARG A 180 -10.71 9.78 -13.18
N SER A 181 -9.95 10.46 -14.05
CA SER A 181 -8.48 10.37 -14.06
C SER A 181 -7.86 10.93 -12.78
N GLU A 182 -8.32 12.11 -12.34
CA GLU A 182 -7.85 12.73 -11.10
C GLU A 182 -8.17 11.88 -9.88
N ARG A 183 -9.39 11.36 -9.79
CA ARG A 183 -9.81 10.49 -8.69
C ARG A 183 -9.08 9.15 -8.71
N LEU A 184 -8.78 8.59 -9.89
CA LEU A 184 -7.99 7.37 -10.01
C LEU A 184 -6.55 7.58 -9.51
N ALA A 185 -5.96 8.75 -9.79
CA ALA A 185 -4.65 9.12 -9.24
C ALA A 185 -4.69 9.22 -7.70
N ALA A 186 -5.76 9.78 -7.11
CA ALA A 186 -5.93 9.82 -5.66
C ALA A 186 -6.07 8.42 -5.04
N VAL A 187 -6.82 7.52 -5.69
CA VAL A 187 -6.92 6.11 -5.26
C VAL A 187 -5.58 5.41 -5.35
N ALA A 188 -4.83 5.61 -6.44
CA ALA A 188 -3.49 5.06 -6.60
C ALA A 188 -2.54 5.54 -5.48
N ALA A 189 -2.58 6.83 -5.15
CA ALA A 189 -1.80 7.41 -4.06
C ALA A 189 -2.20 6.80 -2.70
N MET A 190 -3.48 6.59 -2.43
CA MET A 190 -3.94 5.94 -1.20
C MET A 190 -3.42 4.50 -1.11
N VAL A 191 -3.50 3.72 -2.18
CA VAL A 191 -2.98 2.33 -2.21
C VAL A 191 -1.48 2.31 -1.96
N TYR A 192 -0.73 3.26 -2.55
CA TYR A 192 0.70 3.41 -2.30
C TYR A 192 1.00 3.76 -0.83
N LEU A 193 0.20 4.65 -0.21
CA LEU A 193 0.35 4.99 1.21
C LEU A 193 0.05 3.80 2.13
N ILE A 194 -0.96 2.98 1.83
CA ILE A 194 -1.22 1.72 2.56
C ILE A 194 0.00 0.81 2.50
N PHE A 195 0.59 0.66 1.33
CA PHE A 195 1.79 -0.14 1.15
C PHE A 195 2.96 0.39 1.98
N ASN A 196 3.24 1.68 1.90
CA ASN A 196 4.34 2.31 2.65
C ASN A 196 4.18 2.16 4.16
N GLU A 197 2.95 2.26 4.68
CA GLU A 197 2.66 2.04 6.10
C GLU A 197 3.01 0.61 6.52
N GLY A 198 2.77 -0.39 5.67
CA GLY A 198 3.18 -1.78 5.90
C GLY A 198 4.66 -2.05 5.66
N TYR A 199 5.26 -1.34 4.72
CA TYR A 199 6.63 -1.57 4.27
C TYR A 199 7.69 -0.92 5.18
N SER A 200 7.36 0.20 5.82
CA SER A 200 8.26 0.98 6.70
C SER A 200 8.48 0.35 8.08
N THR A 201 8.14 -0.93 8.29
CA THR A 201 8.21 -1.58 9.59
C THR A 201 9.51 -2.28 9.85
N ASN A 202 9.85 -2.36 11.14
CA ASN A 202 10.92 -3.19 11.69
C ASN A 202 10.51 -4.66 11.81
N SER A 203 11.50 -5.52 11.98
CA SER A 203 11.30 -6.95 12.23
C SER A 203 10.36 -7.25 13.40
N GLY A 204 10.45 -6.50 14.49
CA GLY A 204 9.59 -6.68 15.68
C GLY A 204 8.11 -6.33 15.42
N GLU A 205 7.83 -5.41 14.51
CA GLU A 205 6.49 -4.96 14.13
C GLU A 205 5.99 -5.61 12.83
N ALA A 206 6.88 -6.23 12.06
CA ALA A 206 6.57 -6.83 10.76
C ALA A 206 5.35 -7.77 10.78
N PRO A 207 5.17 -8.66 11.79
CA PRO A 207 3.99 -9.52 11.84
C PRO A 207 2.67 -8.77 12.01
N ALA A 208 2.72 -7.53 12.55
CA ALA A 208 1.50 -6.72 12.74
C ALA A 208 1.10 -5.95 11.49
N ARG A 209 2.06 -5.53 10.67
CA ARG A 209 1.85 -4.66 9.50
C ARG A 209 2.04 -5.33 8.15
N ALA A 210 2.69 -6.51 8.09
CA ALA A 210 2.82 -7.28 6.83
C ALA A 210 1.49 -7.44 6.07
N PRO A 211 0.33 -7.63 6.73
CA PRO A 211 -0.96 -7.68 6.05
C PRO A 211 -1.32 -6.41 5.25
N LEU A 212 -0.73 -5.23 5.59
CA LEU A 212 -0.99 -4.00 4.83
C LEU A 212 -0.35 -4.02 3.44
N CYS A 213 0.88 -4.55 3.32
CA CYS A 213 1.53 -4.70 2.02
C CYS A 213 0.74 -5.65 1.12
N GLU A 214 0.32 -6.79 1.65
CA GLU A 214 -0.49 -7.76 0.91
C GLU A 214 -1.84 -7.17 0.49
N GLU A 215 -2.48 -6.41 1.38
CA GLU A 215 -3.74 -5.75 1.10
C GLU A 215 -3.58 -4.64 0.04
N ALA A 216 -2.52 -3.84 0.11
CA ALA A 216 -2.21 -2.85 -0.92
C ALA A 216 -2.00 -3.49 -2.30
N ILE A 217 -1.27 -4.62 -2.35
CA ILE A 217 -1.08 -5.40 -3.59
C ILE A 217 -2.43 -5.94 -4.09
N ARG A 218 -3.29 -6.45 -3.19
CA ARG A 218 -4.62 -6.92 -3.55
C ARG A 218 -5.48 -5.81 -4.17
N LEU A 219 -5.45 -4.62 -3.57
CA LEU A 219 -6.15 -3.43 -4.07
C LEU A 219 -5.58 -2.96 -5.41
N ALA A 220 -4.25 -2.92 -5.56
CA ALA A 220 -3.60 -2.58 -6.83
C ALA A 220 -4.00 -3.55 -7.96
N ARG A 221 -4.02 -4.86 -7.68
CA ARG A 221 -4.50 -5.87 -8.63
C ARG A 221 -6.00 -5.73 -8.94
N LEU A 222 -6.81 -5.29 -7.97
CA LEU A 222 -8.22 -4.98 -8.21
C LEU A 222 -8.33 -3.80 -9.19
N LEU A 223 -7.62 -2.70 -8.95
CA LEU A 223 -7.57 -1.56 -9.87
C LEU A 223 -7.10 -1.98 -11.26
N LEU A 224 -6.06 -2.81 -11.34
CA LEU A 224 -5.55 -3.31 -12.61
C LEU A 224 -6.59 -4.12 -13.41
N ARG A 225 -7.43 -4.92 -12.74
CA ARG A 225 -8.53 -5.62 -13.40
C ARG A 225 -9.62 -4.67 -13.92
N LEU A 226 -9.88 -3.58 -13.18
CA LEU A 226 -10.88 -2.58 -13.55
C LEU A 226 -10.36 -1.65 -14.68
N PHE A 227 -9.05 -1.34 -14.67
CA PHE A 227 -8.39 -0.38 -15.55
C PHE A 227 -7.21 -1.01 -16.29
N GLN A 228 -7.50 -1.99 -17.14
CA GLN A 228 -6.50 -2.82 -17.82
C GLN A 228 -5.62 -2.04 -18.82
N THR A 229 -5.99 -0.82 -19.18
CA THR A 229 -5.28 0.04 -20.13
C THR A 229 -4.61 1.24 -19.49
N GLU A 230 -4.68 1.39 -18.15
CA GLU A 230 -4.10 2.51 -17.43
C GLU A 230 -2.66 2.20 -17.02
N PRO A 231 -1.65 2.82 -17.68
CA PRO A 231 -0.26 2.46 -17.47
C PRO A 231 0.26 2.84 -16.07
N GLU A 232 -0.29 3.88 -15.42
CA GLU A 232 0.07 4.22 -14.04
C GLU A 232 -0.42 3.19 -13.01
N ILE A 233 -1.55 2.54 -13.26
CA ILE A 233 -2.01 1.43 -12.41
C ILE A 233 -1.15 0.17 -12.62
N MET A 234 -0.68 -0.08 -13.85
CA MET A 234 0.30 -1.13 -14.12
C MET A 234 1.61 -0.82 -13.40
N GLY A 235 2.10 0.42 -13.48
CA GLY A 235 3.31 0.90 -12.80
C GLY A 235 3.20 0.78 -11.28
N LEU A 236 2.11 1.24 -10.69
CA LEU A 236 1.86 1.08 -9.26
C LEU A 236 1.89 -0.39 -8.85
N THR A 237 1.14 -1.26 -9.55
CA THR A 237 1.09 -2.68 -9.20
C THR A 237 2.47 -3.32 -9.31
N ALA A 238 3.23 -3.02 -10.38
CA ALA A 238 4.58 -3.49 -10.57
C ALA A 238 5.52 -3.03 -9.44
N LEU A 239 5.46 -1.74 -9.07
CA LEU A 239 6.26 -1.16 -7.99
C LEU A 239 6.03 -1.90 -6.68
N LEU A 240 4.77 -2.09 -6.29
CA LEU A 240 4.43 -2.78 -5.04
C LEU A 240 4.91 -4.24 -5.05
N LEU A 241 4.75 -4.94 -6.16
CA LEU A 241 5.21 -6.33 -6.32
C LEU A 241 6.73 -6.44 -6.21
N LEU A 242 7.47 -5.61 -6.95
CA LEU A 242 8.94 -5.63 -6.97
C LEU A 242 9.53 -5.23 -5.61
N GLN A 243 8.93 -4.26 -4.92
CA GLN A 243 9.34 -3.90 -3.57
C GLN A 243 9.04 -5.01 -2.57
N HIS A 244 7.84 -5.60 -2.61
CA HIS A 244 7.45 -6.64 -1.66
C HIS A 244 8.13 -7.98 -1.91
N ALA A 245 8.56 -8.25 -3.15
CA ALA A 245 9.32 -9.46 -3.50
C ALA A 245 10.57 -9.64 -2.63
N ARG A 246 11.16 -8.55 -2.13
CA ARG A 246 12.38 -8.54 -1.30
C ARG A 246 12.10 -8.72 0.20
N ALA A 247 10.83 -8.75 0.62
CA ALA A 247 10.46 -8.78 2.03
C ALA A 247 11.20 -9.85 2.86
N PRO A 248 11.40 -11.09 2.37
CA PRO A 248 12.12 -12.12 3.12
C PRO A 248 13.61 -11.83 3.38
N ALA A 249 14.24 -10.96 2.56
CA ALA A 249 15.67 -10.65 2.65
C ALA A 249 15.98 -9.30 3.31
N ARG A 250 14.95 -8.57 3.79
CA ARG A 250 15.13 -7.21 4.33
C ARG A 250 15.66 -7.15 5.75
N PHE A 251 15.49 -8.24 6.48
CA PHE A 251 15.94 -8.36 7.86
C PHE A 251 16.68 -9.68 8.02
N ASP A 252 17.69 -9.69 8.84
CA ASP A 252 18.40 -10.90 9.24
C ASP A 252 17.66 -11.67 10.36
N GLU A 253 18.27 -12.75 10.87
CA GLU A 253 17.70 -13.58 11.93
C GLU A 253 17.57 -12.83 13.26
N ASP A 254 18.40 -11.82 13.49
CA ASP A 254 18.39 -10.95 14.68
C ASP A 254 17.41 -9.78 14.52
N GLY A 255 16.84 -9.63 13.32
CA GLY A 255 15.89 -8.57 13.00
C GLY A 255 16.52 -7.24 12.63
N GLU A 256 17.80 -7.22 12.33
CA GLU A 256 18.52 -6.05 11.86
C GLU A 256 18.27 -5.81 10.36
N ILE A 257 18.34 -4.54 9.94
CA ILE A 257 18.12 -4.14 8.54
C ILE A 257 19.28 -4.61 7.68
N VAL A 258 18.96 -5.38 6.62
CA VAL A 258 19.92 -5.78 5.58
C VAL A 258 19.83 -4.79 4.42
N LEU A 259 20.95 -4.14 4.07
CA LEU A 259 21.02 -3.22 2.94
C LEU A 259 20.69 -3.94 1.62
N LEU A 260 20.13 -3.22 0.65
CA LEU A 260 19.73 -3.79 -0.63
C LEU A 260 20.89 -4.50 -1.36
N GLU A 261 22.11 -3.98 -1.24
CA GLU A 261 23.32 -4.56 -1.83
C GLU A 261 23.78 -5.84 -1.13
N ASP A 262 23.45 -6.00 0.15
CA ASP A 262 23.82 -7.15 0.98
C ASP A 262 22.71 -8.22 1.04
N GLN A 263 21.52 -7.95 0.48
CA GLN A 263 20.41 -8.90 0.49
C GLN A 263 20.68 -10.14 -0.34
N ASP A 264 20.39 -11.30 0.23
CA ASP A 264 20.35 -12.56 -0.53
C ASP A 264 19.16 -12.54 -1.51
N ARG A 265 19.48 -12.35 -2.79
CA ARG A 265 18.49 -12.31 -3.89
C ARG A 265 17.84 -13.66 -4.14
N GLY A 266 18.42 -14.76 -3.65
CA GLY A 266 17.82 -16.09 -3.67
C GLY A 266 16.55 -16.20 -2.83
N LEU A 267 16.41 -15.35 -1.80
CA LEU A 267 15.23 -15.26 -0.96
C LEU A 267 14.09 -14.42 -1.57
N TRP A 268 14.37 -13.68 -2.65
CA TRP A 268 13.37 -12.83 -3.28
C TRP A 268 12.29 -13.66 -3.99
N SER A 269 11.04 -13.22 -3.89
CA SER A 269 9.90 -13.91 -4.51
C SER A 269 9.94 -13.82 -6.04
N ARG A 270 10.46 -14.87 -6.70
CA ARG A 270 10.56 -14.92 -8.17
C ARG A 270 9.20 -14.68 -8.85
N LYS A 271 8.13 -15.25 -8.30
CA LYS A 271 6.77 -15.07 -8.82
C LYS A 271 6.34 -13.59 -8.86
N MET A 272 6.64 -12.83 -7.81
CA MET A 272 6.29 -11.40 -7.76
C MET A 272 7.19 -10.59 -8.70
N ILE A 273 8.45 -10.95 -8.82
CA ILE A 273 9.38 -10.31 -9.76
C ILE A 273 8.89 -10.51 -11.19
N ASP A 274 8.61 -11.73 -11.61
CA ASP A 274 8.16 -12.03 -12.97
C ASP A 274 6.86 -11.30 -13.32
N GLU A 275 5.89 -11.26 -12.39
CA GLU A 275 4.64 -10.49 -12.56
C GLU A 275 4.94 -8.98 -12.67
N GLY A 276 5.78 -8.44 -11.80
CA GLY A 276 6.15 -7.04 -11.78
C GLY A 276 6.87 -6.60 -13.07
N LEU A 277 7.84 -7.37 -13.53
CA LEU A 277 8.58 -7.10 -14.77
C LEU A 277 7.67 -7.12 -16.00
N ALA A 278 6.75 -8.09 -16.09
CA ALA A 278 5.78 -8.16 -17.17
C ALA A 278 4.85 -6.93 -17.20
N LEU A 279 4.48 -6.40 -16.02
CA LEU A 279 3.67 -5.17 -15.91
C LEU A 279 4.45 -3.93 -16.31
N VAL A 280 5.74 -3.81 -15.95
CA VAL A 280 6.61 -2.72 -16.41
C VAL A 280 6.69 -2.73 -17.93
N ASP A 281 7.00 -3.87 -18.54
CA ASP A 281 7.11 -4.00 -19.98
C ASP A 281 5.78 -3.68 -20.69
N LYS A 282 4.64 -4.06 -20.09
CA LYS A 282 3.31 -3.74 -20.62
C LYS A 282 3.02 -2.23 -20.52
N ALA A 283 3.34 -1.60 -19.39
CA ALA A 283 3.11 -0.16 -19.18
C ALA A 283 3.91 0.69 -20.18
N LEU A 284 5.17 0.35 -20.43
CA LEU A 284 6.06 1.05 -21.36
C LEU A 284 5.51 1.09 -22.80
N ARG A 285 4.76 0.05 -23.24
CA ARG A 285 4.15 0.01 -24.58
C ARG A 285 3.10 1.10 -24.80
N HIS A 286 2.51 1.62 -23.72
CA HIS A 286 1.54 2.71 -23.81
C HIS A 286 2.17 4.07 -24.12
N ARG A 287 3.49 4.24 -23.97
CA ARG A 287 4.25 5.49 -24.23
C ARG A 287 3.68 6.72 -23.51
N LYS A 288 3.13 6.51 -22.32
CA LYS A 288 2.60 7.55 -21.44
C LYS A 288 3.26 7.37 -20.07
N PRO A 289 4.53 7.80 -19.92
CA PRO A 289 5.25 7.63 -18.67
C PRO A 289 4.59 8.43 -17.55
N GLY A 290 4.60 7.86 -16.36
CA GLY A 290 4.13 8.50 -15.14
C GLY A 290 4.98 8.09 -13.93
N PRO A 291 4.82 8.76 -12.78
CA PRO A 291 5.71 8.58 -11.63
C PRO A 291 5.80 7.14 -11.12
N TYR A 292 4.70 6.40 -11.06
CA TYR A 292 4.73 5.01 -10.59
C TYR A 292 5.42 4.09 -11.59
N GLN A 293 5.26 4.33 -12.89
CA GLN A 293 5.96 3.56 -13.93
C GLN A 293 7.47 3.75 -13.84
N VAL A 294 7.94 5.00 -13.64
CA VAL A 294 9.37 5.31 -13.51
C VAL A 294 9.94 4.67 -12.24
N GLN A 295 9.25 4.76 -11.10
CA GLN A 295 9.67 4.09 -9.87
C GLN A 295 9.67 2.57 -10.01
N ALA A 296 8.70 1.98 -10.72
CA ALA A 296 8.66 0.55 -11.02
C ALA A 296 9.82 0.13 -11.92
N ALA A 297 10.20 0.95 -12.91
CA ALA A 297 11.36 0.70 -13.76
C ALA A 297 12.68 0.69 -12.97
N ILE A 298 12.87 1.63 -12.04
CA ILE A 298 14.01 1.63 -11.11
C ILE A 298 14.03 0.34 -10.28
N ALA A 299 12.90 -0.06 -9.70
CA ALA A 299 12.80 -1.30 -8.93
C ALA A 299 13.06 -2.55 -9.81
N ALA A 300 12.66 -2.51 -11.08
CA ALA A 300 12.90 -3.58 -12.05
C ALA A 300 14.39 -3.76 -12.36
N LEU A 301 15.17 -2.68 -12.46
CA LEU A 301 16.62 -2.77 -12.66
C LEU A 301 17.31 -3.50 -11.51
N HIS A 302 16.91 -3.21 -10.27
CA HIS A 302 17.41 -3.98 -9.12
C HIS A 302 16.97 -5.44 -9.13
N ALA A 303 15.75 -5.74 -9.58
CA ALA A 303 15.20 -7.09 -9.59
C ALA A 303 15.75 -7.96 -10.75
N ARG A 304 16.18 -7.34 -11.86
CA ARG A 304 16.79 -8.03 -13.01
C ARG A 304 18.24 -8.42 -12.76
N ALA A 305 18.96 -7.62 -11.99
CA ALA A 305 20.36 -7.89 -11.67
C ALA A 305 20.48 -9.18 -10.84
N GLU A 306 21.32 -10.11 -11.26
CA GLU A 306 21.57 -11.35 -10.51
C GLU A 306 22.36 -11.09 -9.23
N LYS A 307 23.28 -10.13 -9.29
CA LYS A 307 24.10 -9.66 -8.15
C LYS A 307 23.98 -8.14 -8.01
N ALA A 308 24.36 -7.62 -6.86
CA ALA A 308 24.32 -6.17 -6.60
C ALA A 308 25.22 -5.40 -7.58
N GLU A 309 26.37 -5.96 -7.94
CA GLU A 309 27.34 -5.36 -8.87
C GLU A 309 26.79 -5.24 -10.29
N ASP A 310 25.85 -6.08 -10.69
CA ASP A 310 25.24 -6.10 -12.04
C ASP A 310 24.12 -5.05 -12.18
N THR A 311 23.84 -4.25 -11.14
CA THR A 311 22.80 -3.22 -11.17
C THR A 311 23.19 -2.09 -12.11
N ASP A 312 22.34 -1.76 -13.09
CA ASP A 312 22.55 -0.64 -14.00
C ASP A 312 22.28 0.72 -13.34
N TRP A 313 23.27 1.23 -12.63
CA TRP A 313 23.19 2.50 -11.94
C TRP A 313 23.12 3.71 -12.88
N VAL A 314 23.59 3.57 -14.14
CA VAL A 314 23.49 4.63 -15.15
C VAL A 314 22.05 4.83 -15.57
N GLU A 315 21.35 3.72 -15.86
CA GLU A 315 19.92 3.79 -16.19
C GLU A 315 19.08 4.26 -14.99
N ILE A 316 19.44 3.84 -13.76
CA ILE A 316 18.78 4.32 -12.53
C ILE A 316 18.94 5.84 -12.36
N ASP A 317 20.12 6.44 -12.59
CA ASP A 317 20.30 7.90 -12.52
C ASP A 317 19.43 8.63 -13.55
N LEU A 318 19.39 8.13 -14.79
CA LEU A 318 18.53 8.69 -15.84
C LEU A 318 17.03 8.64 -15.46
N LEU A 319 16.57 7.53 -14.92
CA LEU A 319 15.19 7.36 -14.46
C LEU A 319 14.85 8.28 -13.29
N TYR A 320 15.76 8.44 -12.30
CA TYR A 320 15.57 9.42 -11.24
C TYR A 320 15.56 10.85 -11.77
N GLY A 321 16.39 11.19 -12.77
CA GLY A 321 16.35 12.49 -13.43
C GLY A 321 15.01 12.78 -14.11
N LEU A 322 14.40 11.75 -14.74
CA LEU A 322 13.06 11.84 -15.30
C LEU A 322 12.00 12.00 -14.18
N LEU A 323 12.12 11.26 -13.09
CA LEU A 323 11.19 11.32 -11.95
C LEU A 323 11.24 12.70 -11.28
N GLU A 324 12.41 13.32 -11.13
CA GLU A 324 12.58 14.69 -10.61
C GLU A 324 11.87 15.73 -11.47
N GLN A 325 11.87 15.56 -12.80
CA GLN A 325 11.15 16.46 -13.71
C GLN A 325 9.61 16.29 -13.58
N MET A 326 9.12 15.07 -13.34
CA MET A 326 7.69 14.81 -13.18
C MET A 326 7.17 15.22 -11.80
N GLN A 327 7.96 14.98 -10.76
CA GLN A 327 7.59 15.16 -9.35
C GLN A 327 8.77 15.66 -8.53
N PRO A 328 9.08 16.96 -8.58
CA PRO A 328 10.20 17.52 -7.82
C PRO A 328 10.07 17.27 -6.31
N SER A 329 11.03 16.54 -5.73
CA SER A 329 11.05 16.21 -4.31
C SER A 329 12.48 16.06 -3.79
N PRO A 330 12.81 16.63 -2.60
CA PRO A 330 14.12 16.43 -1.98
C PRO A 330 14.48 14.96 -1.75
N VAL A 331 13.45 14.11 -1.51
CA VAL A 331 13.64 12.67 -1.30
C VAL A 331 14.03 11.98 -2.61
N ILE A 332 13.48 12.41 -3.74
CA ILE A 332 13.86 11.87 -5.06
C ILE A 332 15.31 12.23 -5.36
N THR A 333 15.72 13.49 -5.14
CA THR A 333 17.12 13.91 -5.30
C THR A 333 18.05 13.15 -4.36
N LEU A 334 17.63 12.91 -3.11
CA LEU A 334 18.39 12.10 -2.16
C LEU A 334 18.62 10.67 -2.67
N ASN A 335 17.58 10.03 -3.18
CA ASN A 335 17.68 8.68 -3.74
C ASN A 335 18.51 8.64 -5.03
N ARG A 336 18.41 9.68 -5.87
CA ARG A 336 19.24 9.84 -7.06
C ARG A 336 20.74 9.95 -6.71
N ALA A 337 21.07 10.65 -5.62
CA ALA A 337 22.45 10.82 -5.17
C ALA A 337 23.12 9.46 -4.87
N VAL A 338 22.37 8.43 -4.46
CA VAL A 338 22.88 7.06 -4.31
C VAL A 338 23.36 6.52 -5.66
N ALA A 339 22.59 6.67 -6.72
CA ALA A 339 23.02 6.25 -8.07
C ALA A 339 24.24 7.05 -8.54
N VAL A 340 24.26 8.36 -8.33
CA VAL A 340 25.41 9.23 -8.67
C VAL A 340 26.67 8.80 -7.94
N SER A 341 26.59 8.41 -6.66
CA SER A 341 27.77 7.91 -5.92
C SER A 341 28.35 6.62 -6.49
N LYS A 342 27.52 5.79 -7.15
CA LYS A 342 27.97 4.53 -7.78
C LYS A 342 28.56 4.74 -9.18
N ILE A 343 28.09 5.76 -9.94
CA ILE A 343 28.55 6.00 -11.34
C ILE A 343 29.62 7.08 -11.47
N ARG A 344 29.73 7.96 -10.50
CA ARG A 344 30.76 9.02 -10.46
C ARG A 344 31.65 8.81 -9.24
N ASP A 345 31.40 9.59 -8.20
CA ASP A 345 32.12 9.56 -6.95
C ASP A 345 31.23 10.03 -5.78
N PRO A 346 31.61 9.73 -4.54
CA PRO A 346 30.87 10.15 -3.36
C PRO A 346 30.82 11.69 -3.19
N GLU A 347 31.81 12.41 -3.72
CA GLU A 347 31.87 13.88 -3.63
C GLU A 347 30.77 14.55 -4.46
N ALA A 348 30.56 14.07 -5.69
CA ALA A 348 29.45 14.52 -6.54
C ALA A 348 28.08 14.26 -5.91
N ALA A 349 27.91 13.10 -5.29
CA ALA A 349 26.69 12.76 -4.57
C ALA A 349 26.49 13.66 -3.34
N LEU A 350 27.55 13.93 -2.56
CA LEU A 350 27.51 14.80 -1.39
C LEU A 350 27.10 16.24 -1.80
N ALA A 351 27.71 16.78 -2.85
CA ALA A 351 27.38 18.09 -3.39
C ALA A 351 25.90 18.22 -3.83
N MET A 352 25.28 17.11 -4.30
CA MET A 352 23.86 17.09 -4.64
C MET A 352 22.95 17.18 -3.41
N ILE A 353 23.32 16.56 -2.30
CA ILE A 353 22.45 16.49 -1.12
C ILE A 353 22.67 17.61 -0.13
N GLU A 354 23.88 18.24 -0.06
CA GLU A 354 24.16 19.34 0.87
C GLU A 354 23.10 20.46 0.84
N PRO A 355 22.62 20.96 -0.33
CA PRO A 355 21.59 21.99 -0.38
C PRO A 355 20.21 21.55 0.18
N LEU A 356 20.02 20.27 0.41
CA LEU A 356 18.75 19.70 0.91
C LEU A 356 18.72 19.61 2.44
N GLU A 357 19.81 19.86 3.14
CA GLU A 357 19.95 19.62 4.58
C GLU A 357 18.88 20.34 5.41
N GLU A 358 18.61 21.60 5.13
CA GLU A 358 17.58 22.36 5.84
C GLU A 358 16.19 21.74 5.64
N ARG A 359 15.86 21.36 4.39
CA ARG A 359 14.56 20.78 4.02
C ARG A 359 14.38 19.35 4.57
N LEU A 360 15.46 18.61 4.77
CA LEU A 360 15.50 17.23 5.25
C LEU A 360 16.07 17.12 6.67
N SER A 361 16.11 18.21 7.43
CA SER A 361 16.70 18.27 8.78
C SER A 361 16.08 17.33 9.81
N GLY A 362 14.85 16.86 9.58
CA GLY A 362 14.14 15.83 10.37
C GLY A 362 14.10 14.47 9.70
N TYR A 363 14.84 14.23 8.63
CA TYR A 363 14.72 12.99 7.84
C TYR A 363 15.92 12.06 8.08
N PHE A 364 15.69 10.96 8.77
CA PHE A 364 16.69 9.95 9.15
C PHE A 364 17.61 9.54 7.98
N HIS A 365 17.02 9.15 6.84
CA HIS A 365 17.78 8.65 5.69
C HIS A 365 18.74 9.67 5.08
N PHE A 366 18.44 10.97 5.22
CA PHE A 366 19.35 12.01 4.76
C PHE A 366 20.68 11.96 5.49
N PHE A 367 20.64 11.90 6.83
CA PHE A 367 21.85 11.86 7.63
C PHE A 367 22.57 10.50 7.54
N GLY A 368 21.82 9.42 7.35
CA GLY A 368 22.41 8.10 7.06
C GLY A 368 23.23 8.09 5.77
N LEU A 369 22.64 8.61 4.67
CA LEU A 369 23.35 8.72 3.39
C LEU A 369 24.53 9.69 3.47
N LYS A 370 24.35 10.89 4.08
CA LYS A 370 25.42 11.88 4.26
C LYS A 370 26.59 11.26 5.02
N GLY A 371 26.34 10.57 6.12
CA GLY A 371 27.36 9.87 6.89
C GLY A 371 28.09 8.80 6.07
N GLY A 372 27.35 7.99 5.29
CA GLY A 372 27.95 6.99 4.41
C GLY A 372 28.85 7.57 3.32
N LEU A 373 28.44 8.67 2.68
CA LEU A 373 29.25 9.37 1.67
C LEU A 373 30.50 9.99 2.30
N LEU A 374 30.39 10.64 3.45
CA LEU A 374 31.53 11.22 4.18
C LEU A 374 32.52 10.15 4.63
N MET A 375 32.03 8.97 5.01
CA MET A 375 32.87 7.81 5.33
C MET A 375 33.69 7.33 4.12
N GLN A 376 33.07 7.26 2.93
CA GLN A 376 33.76 6.91 1.69
C GLN A 376 34.84 7.93 1.28
N LEU A 377 34.69 9.20 1.71
CA LEU A 377 35.63 10.29 1.49
C LEU A 377 36.71 10.41 2.57
N ASP A 378 36.82 9.44 3.49
CA ASP A 378 37.73 9.49 4.64
C ASP A 378 37.51 10.71 5.59
N ARG A 379 36.32 11.34 5.55
CA ARG A 379 35.90 12.48 6.41
C ARG A 379 35.24 11.97 7.69
N GLY A 380 35.95 11.17 8.48
CA GLY A 380 35.42 10.38 9.59
C GLY A 380 34.71 11.19 10.68
N GLU A 381 35.23 12.36 11.09
CA GLU A 381 34.59 13.18 12.13
C GLU A 381 33.26 13.76 11.66
N GLU A 382 33.17 14.19 10.42
CA GLU A 382 31.93 14.71 9.83
C GLU A 382 30.92 13.56 9.63
N ALA A 383 31.39 12.38 9.21
CA ALA A 383 30.56 11.19 9.12
C ALA A 383 29.95 10.82 10.47
N ARG A 384 30.74 10.88 11.56
CA ARG A 384 30.27 10.62 12.92
C ARG A 384 29.15 11.58 13.34
N VAL A 385 29.34 12.89 13.09
CA VAL A 385 28.30 13.90 13.37
C VAL A 385 27.01 13.63 12.62
N ALA A 386 27.10 13.25 11.34
CA ALA A 386 25.94 12.89 10.53
C ALA A 386 25.23 11.64 11.08
N PHE A 387 25.99 10.60 11.42
CA PHE A 387 25.42 9.37 11.98
C PHE A 387 24.80 9.59 13.38
N ASP A 388 25.41 10.39 14.26
CA ASP A 388 24.83 10.78 15.55
C ASP A 388 23.48 11.48 15.34
N ARG A 389 23.39 12.34 14.32
CA ARG A 389 22.12 12.97 13.96
C ARG A 389 21.11 11.99 13.41
N ALA A 390 21.51 11.02 12.58
CA ALA A 390 20.64 9.95 12.11
C ALA A 390 20.09 9.14 13.29
N ILE A 391 20.92 8.72 14.24
CA ILE A 391 20.48 7.98 15.44
C ILE A 391 19.45 8.78 16.24
N ALA A 392 19.67 10.10 16.41
CA ALA A 392 18.73 10.97 17.12
C ALA A 392 17.37 11.11 16.41
N LEU A 393 17.31 10.87 15.09
CA LEU A 393 16.11 10.92 14.27
C LEU A 393 15.51 9.54 14.00
N ALA A 394 16.17 8.47 14.42
CA ALA A 394 15.69 7.10 14.21
C ALA A 394 14.34 6.91 14.91
N ASN A 395 13.35 6.43 14.17
CA ASN A 395 12.03 6.14 14.71
C ASN A 395 11.98 4.76 15.40
N THR A 396 13.02 3.95 15.19
CA THR A 396 13.00 2.54 15.53
C THR A 396 14.36 2.05 16.03
N ALA A 397 14.36 1.01 16.85
CA ALA A 397 15.59 0.42 17.37
C ALA A 397 16.49 -0.13 16.25
N ALA A 398 15.90 -0.75 15.20
CA ALA A 398 16.66 -1.32 14.11
C ALA A 398 17.31 -0.24 13.22
N GLU A 399 16.63 0.89 12.97
CA GLU A 399 17.26 2.05 12.30
C GLU A 399 18.47 2.56 13.10
N ALA A 400 18.31 2.72 14.41
CA ALA A 400 19.41 3.15 15.26
C ALA A 400 20.56 2.12 15.31
N ALA A 401 20.26 0.82 15.39
CA ALA A 401 21.24 -0.25 15.39
C ALA A 401 22.01 -0.30 14.07
N HIS A 402 21.31 -0.18 12.94
CA HIS A 402 21.92 -0.13 11.61
C HIS A 402 22.98 1.00 11.51
N ILE A 403 22.66 2.21 11.96
CA ILE A 403 23.63 3.33 11.94
C ILE A 403 24.79 3.08 12.92
N ARG A 404 24.53 2.47 14.09
CA ARG A 404 25.60 2.12 15.04
C ARG A 404 26.63 1.18 14.44
N MET A 405 26.22 0.20 13.62
CA MET A 405 27.17 -0.67 12.89
C MET A 405 28.14 0.13 12.00
N HIS A 406 27.66 1.19 11.34
CA HIS A 406 28.52 2.08 10.55
C HIS A 406 29.51 2.85 11.41
N ILE A 407 29.09 3.36 12.57
CA ILE A 407 29.99 4.03 13.53
C ILE A 407 31.04 3.06 14.04
N ASP A 408 30.66 1.83 14.40
CA ASP A 408 31.59 0.79 14.89
C ASP A 408 32.62 0.41 13.80
N ARG A 409 32.23 0.34 12.53
CA ARG A 409 33.15 0.15 11.40
C ARG A 409 34.15 1.32 11.30
N LEU A 410 33.66 2.56 11.35
CA LEU A 410 34.53 3.75 11.37
C LEU A 410 35.57 3.73 12.49
N MET A 411 35.13 3.35 13.69
CA MET A 411 36.02 3.27 14.85
C MET A 411 37.09 2.16 14.67
N LYS A 412 36.72 1.00 14.11
CA LYS A 412 37.66 -0.09 13.83
C LYS A 412 38.68 0.29 12.74
N ASP A 413 38.21 0.89 11.66
CA ASP A 413 39.07 1.29 10.53
C ASP A 413 39.99 2.46 10.94
N GLY A 414 39.52 3.39 11.75
CA GLY A 414 40.32 4.46 12.34
C GLY A 414 41.41 3.96 13.31
N ALA A 415 41.10 2.90 14.07
CA ALA A 415 42.08 2.27 14.96
C ALA A 415 43.19 1.50 14.21
N VAL A 416 42.89 0.97 13.02
CA VAL A 416 43.88 0.28 12.16
C VAL A 416 44.81 1.27 11.45
N ARG A 417 44.40 2.52 11.20
CA ARG A 417 45.16 3.54 10.49
C ARG A 417 46.10 4.41 11.35
N VAL A 418 46.16 4.19 12.68
CA VAL A 418 47.16 4.86 13.50
C VAL A 418 48.54 4.26 13.18
N PRO A 419 49.42 4.90 12.41
CA PRO A 419 50.75 4.40 12.17
C PRO A 419 51.49 4.29 13.49
N ALA A 420 52.04 3.13 13.79
CA ALA A 420 52.93 2.94 14.91
C ALA A 420 54.00 4.06 14.89
N LYS A 421 53.97 4.95 15.89
CA LYS A 421 55.02 5.93 16.10
C LYS A 421 56.35 5.14 16.08
N LYS A 422 57.18 5.35 15.06
CA LYS A 422 58.57 4.90 15.07
C LYS A 422 59.20 5.49 16.36
N ALA A 423 59.46 4.60 17.31
CA ALA A 423 60.35 4.90 18.42
C ALA A 423 61.77 5.18 17.84
N ASN A 424 62.22 6.37 18.00
CA ASN A 424 63.63 6.71 17.88
C ASN A 424 64.35 6.32 19.18
#